data_ecf389a6667b9dbbc79c50046bc06237
#
_entry.id   ecf389a6667b9dbbc79c50046bc06237
#
_cell.length_a   1.000
_cell.length_b   1.000
_cell.length_c   1.000
_cell.angle_alpha   90.00
_cell.angle_beta   90.00
_cell.angle_gamma   90.00
#
_symmetry.space_group_name_H-M   'P 1'
#
loop_
_entity.id
_entity.type
_entity.pdbx_description
1 polymer ?
#
loop_
_entity_poly.entity_id
_entity_poly.type
_entity_poly.pdbx_seq_one_letter_code
_entity_poly.pdbx_strand_id
1 'polypeptide(L)'
;MKKHFVVVCLAALGVWCVRAEIRPACTVTFADLPTIANHVASLGKGTTDPVLTQLVPSAIRNQGAAKLFGPMRAGAPGVAVCYVDAARLAQLMQRLNGRGRKPSADEFDRAKMWSVLYPATITKAAFLAKHPDAVPQKNGALRIPAGRHSRRTLYAFFTSDGKWAALGPSAAIAANTPAAAAGALRRPLGGDLAFIQMGPSGARALFQSDAFSGGTIVVRMTPKGLELSGSVRLNDARRPALPPAAMSFPGIPTSAPLFGATSTPGDLGSADIFAMFDPAIANFIRKSIAFTRAPGVNYYSLNASADVPGGGPPRVRLMKLLPEANKPGLSNVMFCSPTTVLRLYLPKVADTLMPMESAKMRMAARLLRRVRGDGLGFMSWRAGNNDLFFIRVSRDELRGTSSLWSMLFID
;
A
#
# COMPACT_ATOMS: atom_id res chain seq x y z
N MET A 1 -2.50 -5.12 17.27
CA MET A 1 -2.24 -4.92 15.82
C MET A 1 -2.92 -3.66 15.34
N LYS A 2 -2.44 -2.51 15.79
CA LYS A 2 -3.00 -1.19 15.43
C LYS A 2 -2.07 -0.59 14.38
N LYS A 3 -2.59 -0.20 13.20
CA LYS A 3 -2.00 0.84 12.33
C LYS A 3 -1.12 0.43 11.17
N HIS A 4 -1.61 -0.33 10.19
CA HIS A 4 -0.78 -0.49 8.99
C HIS A 4 -1.41 -0.15 7.64
N PHE A 5 -2.64 0.36 7.54
CA PHE A 5 -3.23 0.58 6.21
C PHE A 5 -3.75 2.01 5.92
N VAL A 6 -3.88 2.89 6.89
CA VAL A 6 -4.21 4.32 6.63
C VAL A 6 -2.96 5.19 6.65
N VAL A 7 -1.82 4.60 6.91
CA VAL A 7 -0.56 5.29 7.21
C VAL A 7 0.45 5.15 6.09
N VAL A 8 0.06 5.40 4.86
CA VAL A 8 1.04 5.86 3.86
C VAL A 8 1.47 7.31 4.16
N CYS A 9 0.80 7.97 5.09
CA CYS A 9 1.13 9.31 5.50
C CYS A 9 1.13 9.40 7.01
N LEU A 10 2.20 9.25 7.70
CA LEU A 10 2.44 9.53 9.11
C LEU A 10 2.68 8.29 9.99
N ALA A 11 3.87 7.81 10.02
CA ALA A 11 4.40 7.35 11.29
C ALA A 11 5.85 6.91 11.22
N ALA A 12 6.47 7.26 12.16
CA ALA A 12 7.49 6.67 13.01
C ALA A 12 8.75 7.49 13.10
N LEU A 13 8.86 8.12 14.21
CA LEU A 13 9.92 9.02 14.57
C LEU A 13 10.64 8.51 15.80
N GLY A 14 11.88 8.15 15.61
CA GLY A 14 12.85 8.07 16.68
C GLY A 14 14.09 8.84 16.26
N VAL A 15 14.46 9.82 17.05
CA VAL A 15 15.68 10.62 16.88
C VAL A 15 16.88 9.81 17.35
N TRP A 16 17.85 9.59 16.45
CA TRP A 16 19.24 9.38 16.82
C TRP A 16 20.12 10.17 15.85
N CYS A 17 20.86 11.13 16.39
CA CYS A 17 21.84 11.93 15.65
C CYS A 17 23.08 11.11 15.35
N VAL A 18 23.12 10.50 14.18
CA VAL A 18 24.34 10.26 13.43
C VAL A 18 24.15 10.99 12.12
N ARG A 19 25.17 11.65 11.58
CA ARG A 19 25.13 12.30 10.26
C ARG A 19 24.88 11.26 9.16
N ALA A 20 23.72 10.67 9.16
CA ALA A 20 23.25 9.80 8.12
C ALA A 20 22.82 10.69 6.97
N GLU A 21 23.33 10.43 5.78
CA GLU A 21 22.95 11.13 4.58
C GLU A 21 21.49 10.76 4.24
N ILE A 22 20.57 11.55 4.77
CA ILE A 22 19.13 11.36 4.56
C ILE A 22 18.79 11.89 3.17
N ARG A 23 18.45 10.99 2.25
CA ARG A 23 18.10 11.35 0.86
C ARG A 23 16.65 11.04 0.55
N PRO A 24 15.99 11.86 -0.28
CA PRO A 24 14.69 11.51 -0.82
C PRO A 24 14.83 10.26 -1.70
N ALA A 25 14.03 9.26 -1.42
CA ALA A 25 14.14 7.94 -2.03
C ALA A 25 12.90 7.53 -2.81
N CYS A 26 11.74 8.10 -2.44
CA CYS A 26 10.47 7.87 -3.08
C CYS A 26 9.58 9.11 -2.96
N THR A 27 8.81 9.40 -3.98
CA THR A 27 7.75 10.42 -3.96
C THR A 27 6.41 9.76 -4.29
N VAL A 28 5.36 10.18 -3.58
CA VAL A 28 3.98 9.79 -3.82
C VAL A 28 3.19 11.07 -4.05
N THR A 29 2.91 11.38 -5.31
CA THR A 29 1.96 12.44 -5.66
C THR A 29 0.55 11.86 -5.51
N PHE A 30 -0.34 12.53 -4.79
CA PHE A 30 -1.70 12.06 -4.59
C PHE A 30 -2.71 13.19 -4.90
N ALA A 31 -3.88 12.82 -5.37
CA ALA A 31 -4.99 13.73 -5.64
C ALA A 31 -5.40 14.44 -4.35
N ASP A 32 -6.11 15.55 -4.48
CA ASP A 32 -6.64 16.23 -3.31
C ASP A 32 -7.53 15.31 -2.46
N LEU A 33 -7.50 15.51 -1.15
CA LEU A 33 -8.24 14.65 -0.20
C LEU A 33 -9.76 14.65 -0.46
N PRO A 34 -10.41 15.77 -0.84
CA PRO A 34 -11.80 15.75 -1.28
C PRO A 34 -12.06 14.80 -2.46
N THR A 35 -11.21 14.81 -3.47
CA THR A 35 -11.32 13.89 -4.63
C THR A 35 -11.20 12.43 -4.20
N ILE A 36 -10.19 12.10 -3.39
CA ILE A 36 -10.02 10.74 -2.85
C ILE A 36 -11.25 10.34 -2.02
N ALA A 37 -11.72 11.22 -1.13
CA ALA A 37 -12.89 10.97 -0.29
C ALA A 37 -14.16 10.73 -1.12
N ASN A 38 -14.36 11.47 -2.22
CA ASN A 38 -15.48 11.29 -3.12
C ASN A 38 -15.42 9.95 -3.85
N HIS A 39 -14.24 9.51 -4.28
CA HIS A 39 -14.06 8.17 -4.84
C HIS A 39 -14.41 7.07 -3.85
N VAL A 40 -13.98 7.19 -2.59
CA VAL A 40 -14.34 6.24 -1.53
C VAL A 40 -15.85 6.27 -1.26
N ALA A 41 -16.46 7.46 -1.17
CA ALA A 41 -17.91 7.59 -1.01
C ALA A 41 -18.68 6.93 -2.18
N SER A 42 -18.14 7.02 -3.40
CA SER A 42 -18.73 6.37 -4.57
C SER A 42 -18.79 4.85 -4.49
N LEU A 43 -17.89 4.23 -3.72
CA LEU A 43 -17.92 2.78 -3.46
C LEU A 43 -19.18 2.41 -2.65
N GLY A 44 -19.59 3.27 -1.72
CA GLY A 44 -20.80 3.10 -0.92
C GLY A 44 -22.10 3.46 -1.65
N LYS A 45 -22.04 4.03 -2.86
CA LYS A 45 -23.24 4.43 -3.62
C LYS A 45 -24.12 3.20 -3.91
N GLY A 46 -25.40 3.30 -3.49
CA GLY A 46 -26.35 2.18 -3.60
C GLY A 46 -26.28 1.19 -2.44
N THR A 47 -25.51 1.48 -1.39
CA THR A 47 -25.50 0.73 -0.13
C THR A 47 -26.01 1.62 1.01
N THR A 48 -26.49 0.99 2.07
CA THR A 48 -26.85 1.68 3.33
C THR A 48 -25.68 1.75 4.31
N ASP A 49 -24.45 1.44 3.86
CA ASP A 49 -23.27 1.42 4.71
C ASP A 49 -22.76 2.85 5.00
N PRO A 50 -23.01 3.42 6.20
CA PRO A 50 -22.59 4.78 6.55
C PRO A 50 -21.08 4.91 6.63
N VAL A 51 -20.37 3.81 6.78
CA VAL A 51 -18.91 3.81 6.90
C VAL A 51 -18.28 4.26 5.59
N LEU A 52 -18.71 3.67 4.46
CA LEU A 52 -18.20 4.04 3.14
C LEU A 52 -18.72 5.38 2.66
N THR A 53 -19.96 5.73 3.02
CA THR A 53 -20.59 6.95 2.51
C THR A 53 -20.24 8.20 3.32
N GLN A 54 -19.94 8.07 4.59
CA GLN A 54 -19.76 9.20 5.50
C GLN A 54 -18.48 9.12 6.36
N LEU A 55 -18.28 8.03 7.12
CA LEU A 55 -17.21 7.98 8.13
C LEU A 55 -15.81 7.98 7.50
N VAL A 56 -15.53 7.09 6.57
CA VAL A 56 -14.22 7.01 5.91
C VAL A 56 -13.93 8.25 5.06
N PRO A 57 -14.86 8.75 4.21
CA PRO A 57 -14.64 10.00 3.50
C PRO A 57 -14.41 11.20 4.43
N SER A 58 -15.14 11.31 5.53
CA SER A 58 -14.92 12.37 6.53
C SER A 58 -13.55 12.24 7.20
N ALA A 59 -13.17 11.01 7.56
CA ALA A 59 -11.85 10.76 8.13
C ALA A 59 -10.72 11.13 7.16
N ILE A 60 -10.84 10.81 5.87
CA ILE A 60 -9.85 11.18 4.84
C ILE A 60 -9.72 12.71 4.76
N ARG A 61 -10.83 13.45 4.72
CA ARG A 61 -10.81 14.92 4.62
C ARG A 61 -10.19 15.60 5.82
N ASN A 62 -10.33 15.02 7.00
CA ASN A 62 -9.99 15.65 8.29
C ASN A 62 -8.76 15.07 8.96
N GLN A 63 -8.01 14.19 8.34
CA GLN A 63 -6.83 13.56 8.95
C GLN A 63 -5.49 14.19 8.56
N GLY A 64 -4.47 13.89 9.36
CA GLY A 64 -3.09 14.21 9.07
C GLY A 64 -2.82 15.70 8.98
N ALA A 65 -2.26 16.14 7.85
CA ALA A 65 -1.89 17.53 7.60
C ALA A 65 -3.11 18.49 7.59
N ALA A 66 -4.31 17.99 7.26
CA ALA A 66 -5.54 18.79 7.26
C ALA A 66 -5.89 19.30 8.66
N LYS A 67 -5.57 18.59 9.72
CA LYS A 67 -5.78 19.05 11.10
C LYS A 67 -4.93 20.28 11.45
N LEU A 68 -3.74 20.36 10.87
CA LEU A 68 -2.78 21.43 11.12
C LEU A 68 -2.98 22.60 10.15
N PHE A 69 -3.09 22.33 8.86
CA PHE A 69 -3.06 23.32 7.79
C PHE A 69 -4.44 23.67 7.21
N GLY A 70 -5.50 23.12 7.81
CA GLY A 70 -6.86 23.26 7.27
C GLY A 70 -7.14 22.31 6.09
N PRO A 71 -8.30 22.44 5.44
CA PRO A 71 -8.69 21.59 4.33
C PRO A 71 -7.70 21.73 3.16
N MET A 72 -7.48 20.66 2.45
CA MET A 72 -6.65 20.69 1.24
C MET A 72 -7.32 21.51 0.14
N ARG A 73 -6.54 22.35 -0.55
CA ARG A 73 -7.05 23.13 -1.67
C ARG A 73 -7.52 22.18 -2.78
N ALA A 74 -8.78 22.34 -3.18
CA ALA A 74 -9.39 21.50 -4.22
C ALA A 74 -8.61 21.58 -5.54
N GLY A 75 -8.46 20.45 -6.20
CA GLY A 75 -7.74 20.33 -7.47
C GLY A 75 -6.21 20.42 -7.36
N ALA A 76 -5.65 20.67 -6.17
CA ALA A 76 -4.20 20.73 -5.99
C ALA A 76 -3.68 19.42 -5.39
N PRO A 77 -2.76 18.70 -6.07
CA PRO A 77 -2.23 17.45 -5.53
C PRO A 77 -1.33 17.71 -4.33
N GLY A 78 -1.25 16.73 -3.42
CA GLY A 78 -0.23 16.68 -2.39
C GLY A 78 0.92 15.77 -2.80
N VAL A 79 2.07 15.90 -2.14
CA VAL A 79 3.22 15.02 -2.34
C VAL A 79 3.74 14.52 -1.01
N ALA A 80 3.74 13.19 -0.81
CA ALA A 80 4.49 12.58 0.26
C ALA A 80 5.89 12.21 -0.25
N VAL A 81 6.91 12.52 0.53
CA VAL A 81 8.31 12.21 0.24
C VAL A 81 8.82 11.24 1.30
N CYS A 82 9.28 10.08 0.85
CA CYS A 82 9.98 9.12 1.69
C CYS A 82 11.47 9.45 1.67
N TYR A 83 12.03 9.71 2.81
CA TYR A 83 13.47 9.83 3.03
C TYR A 83 13.99 8.54 3.65
N VAL A 84 15.15 8.12 3.23
CA VAL A 84 15.79 6.92 3.74
C VAL A 84 17.14 7.26 4.34
N ASP A 85 17.39 6.71 5.52
CA ASP A 85 18.71 6.65 6.13
C ASP A 85 19.54 5.60 5.36
N ALA A 86 20.41 6.08 4.46
CA ALA A 86 21.17 5.23 3.57
C ALA A 86 22.11 4.26 4.31
N ALA A 87 22.73 4.70 5.42
CA ALA A 87 23.65 3.87 6.19
C ALA A 87 22.88 2.74 6.89
N ARG A 88 21.76 3.08 7.52
CA ARG A 88 20.89 2.09 8.17
C ARG A 88 20.29 1.11 7.17
N LEU A 89 19.82 1.59 6.02
CA LEU A 89 19.31 0.72 4.97
C LEU A 89 20.39 -0.25 4.48
N ALA A 90 21.62 0.21 4.25
CA ALA A 90 22.72 -0.65 3.83
C ALA A 90 23.00 -1.77 4.85
N GLN A 91 23.01 -1.45 6.15
CA GLN A 91 23.14 -2.45 7.21
C GLN A 91 22.01 -3.48 7.21
N LEU A 92 20.76 -3.01 7.02
CA LEU A 92 19.61 -3.91 6.95
C LEU A 92 19.68 -4.83 5.72
N MET A 93 20.09 -4.32 4.56
CA MET A 93 20.26 -5.10 3.34
C MET A 93 21.41 -6.12 3.49
N GLN A 94 22.52 -5.75 4.10
CA GLN A 94 23.62 -6.68 4.40
C GLN A 94 23.15 -7.82 5.32
N ARG A 95 22.36 -7.52 6.36
CA ARG A 95 21.78 -8.55 7.24
C ARG A 95 20.75 -9.40 6.50
N LEU A 96 19.94 -8.83 5.60
CA LEU A 96 18.97 -9.56 4.80
C LEU A 96 19.64 -10.63 3.93
N ASN A 97 20.78 -10.30 3.32
CA ASN A 97 21.55 -11.19 2.45
C ASN A 97 22.53 -12.11 3.22
N GLY A 98 22.79 -11.83 4.49
CA GLY A 98 23.67 -12.61 5.35
C GLY A 98 23.03 -13.88 5.92
N ARG A 99 23.83 -14.70 6.60
CA ARG A 99 23.40 -15.94 7.26
C ARG A 99 22.79 -15.74 8.66
N GLY A 100 22.85 -14.51 9.21
CA GLY A 100 22.38 -14.18 10.55
C GLY A 100 20.86 -13.96 10.64
N ARG A 101 20.44 -13.38 11.78
CA ARG A 101 19.04 -13.00 12.00
C ARG A 101 18.59 -11.99 10.93
N LYS A 102 17.54 -12.33 10.20
CA LYS A 102 16.94 -11.46 9.20
C LYS A 102 16.30 -10.22 9.85
N PRO A 103 16.40 -9.04 9.22
CA PRO A 103 15.73 -7.85 9.71
C PRO A 103 14.22 -8.03 9.74
N SER A 104 13.57 -7.43 10.72
CA SER A 104 12.11 -7.33 10.75
C SER A 104 11.58 -6.17 9.90
N ALA A 105 10.30 -6.21 9.55
CA ALA A 105 9.63 -5.11 8.86
C ALA A 105 9.73 -3.80 9.66
N ASP A 106 9.61 -3.86 11.00
CA ASP A 106 9.75 -2.69 11.87
C ASP A 106 11.15 -2.05 11.81
N GLU A 107 12.21 -2.85 11.61
CA GLU A 107 13.56 -2.31 11.44
C GLU A 107 13.68 -1.53 10.12
N PHE A 108 13.07 -2.02 9.04
CA PHE A 108 12.98 -1.29 7.77
C PHE A 108 12.11 -0.02 7.90
N ASP A 109 11.00 -0.08 8.64
CA ASP A 109 10.15 1.08 8.87
C ASP A 109 10.86 2.20 9.64
N ARG A 110 11.77 1.84 10.55
CA ARG A 110 12.61 2.79 11.28
C ARG A 110 13.72 3.43 10.41
N ALA A 111 14.06 2.84 9.27
CA ALA A 111 14.99 3.41 8.32
C ALA A 111 14.33 4.41 7.36
N LYS A 112 13.00 4.49 7.37
CA LYS A 112 12.19 5.38 6.53
C LYS A 112 11.64 6.55 7.34
N MET A 113 11.67 7.73 6.75
CA MET A 113 11.09 8.95 7.30
C MET A 113 10.19 9.58 6.24
N TRP A 114 8.97 9.90 6.59
CA TRP A 114 8.02 10.49 5.67
C TRP A 114 7.81 11.97 5.99
N SER A 115 7.74 12.79 4.95
CA SER A 115 7.20 14.12 5.04
C SER A 115 6.16 14.34 3.96
N VAL A 116 5.30 15.32 4.16
CA VAL A 116 4.22 15.64 3.24
C VAL A 116 4.31 17.10 2.85
N LEU A 117 4.31 17.40 1.55
CA LEU A 117 4.07 18.71 1.01
C LEU A 117 2.57 18.83 0.73
N TYR A 118 1.93 19.76 1.41
CA TYR A 118 0.49 19.91 1.46
C TYR A 118 0.09 21.28 0.85
N PRO A 119 -0.85 21.33 -0.10
CA PRO A 119 -1.37 22.61 -0.63
C PRO A 119 -2.25 23.27 0.43
N ALA A 120 -1.63 24.11 1.24
CA ALA A 120 -2.25 24.75 2.40
C ALA A 120 -3.29 25.81 2.00
N THR A 121 -4.34 25.94 2.80
CA THR A 121 -5.32 27.01 2.69
C THR A 121 -5.11 28.10 3.73
N ILE A 122 -4.22 27.88 4.71
CA ILE A 122 -3.87 28.87 5.74
C ILE A 122 -2.48 29.44 5.50
N THR A 123 -2.31 30.70 5.85
CA THR A 123 -1.00 31.38 5.85
C THR A 123 -0.17 30.96 7.05
N LYS A 124 1.16 31.21 6.99
CA LYS A 124 2.05 31.02 8.15
C LYS A 124 1.61 31.82 9.37
N ALA A 125 1.13 33.06 9.19
CA ALA A 125 0.65 33.90 10.27
C ALA A 125 -0.62 33.32 10.94
N ALA A 126 -1.58 32.87 10.12
CA ALA A 126 -2.79 32.21 10.63
C ALA A 126 -2.47 30.88 11.33
N PHE A 127 -1.47 30.13 10.83
CA PHE A 127 -0.98 28.94 11.49
C PHE A 127 -0.40 29.24 12.87
N LEU A 128 0.47 30.27 13.01
CA LEU A 128 1.08 30.67 14.28
C LEU A 128 0.01 31.17 15.28
N ALA A 129 -0.99 31.89 14.80
CA ALA A 129 -2.11 32.31 15.65
C ALA A 129 -2.91 31.10 16.21
N LYS A 130 -3.05 30.05 15.43
CA LYS A 130 -3.73 28.80 15.84
C LYS A 130 -2.84 27.90 16.72
N HIS A 131 -1.53 27.98 16.55
CA HIS A 131 -0.52 27.17 17.24
C HIS A 131 0.53 28.07 17.92
N PRO A 132 0.16 28.76 19.00
CA PRO A 132 1.06 29.70 19.68
C PRO A 132 2.26 29.02 20.35
N ASP A 133 2.19 27.71 20.54
CA ASP A 133 3.26 26.86 21.06
C ASP A 133 4.27 26.41 19.97
N ALA A 134 4.05 26.80 18.72
CA ALA A 134 4.97 26.51 17.64
C ALA A 134 6.22 27.38 17.72
N VAL A 135 7.42 26.76 17.73
CA VAL A 135 8.70 27.44 17.95
C VAL A 135 9.47 27.58 16.64
N PRO A 136 9.79 28.80 16.19
CA PRO A 136 10.61 29.00 14.98
C PRO A 136 12.01 28.38 15.11
N GLN A 137 12.50 27.82 14.02
CA GLN A 137 13.82 27.21 13.88
C GLN A 137 14.68 28.05 12.92
N LYS A 138 16.03 27.95 13.04
CA LYS A 138 17.00 28.71 12.23
C LYS A 138 16.80 28.57 10.73
N ASN A 139 16.32 27.44 10.25
CA ASN A 139 16.05 27.15 8.83
C ASN A 139 14.64 27.56 8.36
N GLY A 140 13.91 28.34 9.15
CA GLY A 140 12.56 28.81 8.82
C GLY A 140 11.44 27.81 9.12
N ALA A 141 11.76 26.58 9.50
CA ALA A 141 10.75 25.63 9.96
C ALA A 141 10.18 26.02 11.33
N LEU A 142 8.99 25.53 11.63
CA LEU A 142 8.29 25.71 12.92
C LEU A 142 8.25 24.37 13.63
N ARG A 143 8.81 24.27 14.81
CA ARG A 143 8.70 23.08 15.66
C ARG A 143 7.34 23.09 16.34
N ILE A 144 6.58 22.02 16.14
CA ILE A 144 5.27 21.78 16.76
C ILE A 144 5.51 20.74 17.87
N PRO A 145 5.38 21.10 19.15
CA PRO A 145 5.60 20.15 20.24
C PRO A 145 4.60 19.00 20.21
N ALA A 146 4.98 17.88 20.80
CA ALA A 146 4.05 16.77 21.03
C ALA A 146 2.90 17.24 21.93
N GLY A 147 1.66 16.86 21.59
CA GLY A 147 0.48 17.31 22.32
C GLY A 147 -0.84 16.88 21.66
N ARG A 148 -1.82 17.76 21.64
CA ARG A 148 -3.19 17.47 21.15
C ARG A 148 -3.25 16.94 19.71
N HIS A 149 -2.33 17.33 18.83
CA HIS A 149 -2.36 17.00 17.40
C HIS A 149 -1.46 15.83 17.02
N SER A 150 -0.44 15.52 17.82
CA SER A 150 0.50 14.44 17.58
C SER A 150 1.14 13.99 18.88
N ARG A 151 1.34 12.67 19.03
CA ARG A 151 2.14 12.10 20.13
C ARG A 151 3.63 12.39 20.01
N ARG A 152 4.06 13.04 18.93
CA ARG A 152 5.47 13.30 18.59
C ARG A 152 5.64 14.74 18.14
N THR A 153 6.81 15.29 18.38
CA THR A 153 7.23 16.55 17.81
C THR A 153 7.23 16.47 16.28
N LEU A 154 6.61 17.44 15.63
CA LEU A 154 6.57 17.61 14.19
C LEU A 154 7.19 18.96 13.82
N TYR A 155 7.52 19.14 12.55
CA TYR A 155 8.06 20.38 12.02
C TYR A 155 7.27 20.78 10.77
N ALA A 156 6.77 22.01 10.77
CA ALA A 156 6.10 22.64 9.65
C ALA A 156 7.03 23.60 8.93
N PHE A 157 6.96 23.68 7.62
CA PHE A 157 7.67 24.65 6.81
C PHE A 157 6.73 25.21 5.74
N PHE A 158 6.61 26.53 5.65
CA PHE A 158 5.79 27.20 4.65
C PHE A 158 6.69 27.69 3.51
N THR A 159 6.29 27.44 2.27
CA THR A 159 6.98 27.99 1.10
C THR A 159 6.83 29.49 1.05
N SER A 160 7.79 30.19 0.41
CA SER A 160 7.81 31.65 0.31
C SER A 160 6.59 32.23 -0.42
N ASP A 161 6.01 31.45 -1.37
CA ASP A 161 4.80 31.83 -2.09
C ASP A 161 3.51 31.60 -1.27
N GLY A 162 3.63 31.02 -0.07
CA GLY A 162 2.51 30.72 0.82
C GLY A 162 1.52 29.65 0.32
N LYS A 163 1.79 29.03 -0.82
CA LYS A 163 0.88 28.05 -1.45
C LYS A 163 0.97 26.66 -0.83
N TRP A 164 2.12 26.35 -0.21
CA TRP A 164 2.44 25.02 0.27
C TRP A 164 2.93 25.05 1.70
N ALA A 165 2.59 24.01 2.44
CA ALA A 165 3.17 23.73 3.75
C ALA A 165 3.74 22.30 3.76
N ALA A 166 4.96 22.14 4.20
CA ALA A 166 5.57 20.84 4.44
C ALA A 166 5.43 20.42 5.90
N LEU A 167 5.16 19.17 6.17
CA LEU A 167 5.13 18.57 7.49
C LEU A 167 6.11 17.40 7.53
N GLY A 168 7.05 17.44 8.45
CA GLY A 168 8.08 16.40 8.54
C GLY A 168 8.55 16.13 9.97
N PRO A 169 9.39 15.12 10.13
CA PRO A 169 9.88 14.67 11.43
C PRO A 169 11.03 15.48 12.01
N SER A 170 11.67 16.28 11.18
CA SER A 170 12.74 17.18 11.59
C SER A 170 12.67 18.48 10.82
N ALA A 171 13.28 19.52 11.35
CA ALA A 171 13.34 20.83 10.71
C ALA A 171 14.01 20.77 9.32
N ALA A 172 15.09 20.00 9.19
CA ALA A 172 15.81 19.82 7.92
C ALA A 172 14.94 19.12 6.89
N ILE A 173 14.27 18.03 7.24
CA ILE A 173 13.38 17.29 6.31
C ILE A 173 12.22 18.19 5.90
N ALA A 174 11.55 18.87 6.82
CA ALA A 174 10.44 19.75 6.49
C ALA A 174 10.87 20.88 5.52
N ALA A 175 11.99 21.53 5.77
CA ALA A 175 12.51 22.59 4.90
C ALA A 175 12.97 22.08 3.51
N ASN A 176 13.47 20.86 3.40
CA ASN A 176 13.92 20.26 2.14
C ASN A 176 12.79 19.63 1.31
N THR A 177 11.64 19.35 1.92
CA THR A 177 10.51 18.67 1.27
C THR A 177 10.00 19.38 0.01
N PRO A 178 9.83 20.73 -0.04
CA PRO A 178 9.40 21.40 -1.25
C PRO A 178 10.34 21.18 -2.45
N ALA A 179 11.66 21.23 -2.23
CA ALA A 179 12.65 20.97 -3.28
C ALA A 179 12.60 19.52 -3.74
N ALA A 180 12.50 18.56 -2.80
CA ALA A 180 12.41 17.14 -3.12
C ALA A 180 11.11 16.77 -3.88
N ALA A 181 10.02 17.48 -3.62
CA ALA A 181 8.72 17.28 -4.25
C ALA A 181 8.57 18.00 -5.61
N ALA A 182 9.43 18.96 -5.94
CA ALA A 182 9.26 19.84 -7.09
C ALA A 182 9.11 19.09 -8.42
N GLY A 183 9.90 18.02 -8.63
CA GLY A 183 9.81 17.16 -9.81
C GLY A 183 8.46 16.42 -9.89
N ALA A 184 7.97 15.93 -8.77
CA ALA A 184 6.71 15.19 -8.69
C ALA A 184 5.50 16.10 -8.96
N LEU A 185 5.53 17.36 -8.51
CA LEU A 185 4.47 18.35 -8.76
C LEU A 185 4.30 18.75 -10.22
N ARG A 186 5.36 18.63 -11.04
CA ARG A 186 5.31 18.96 -12.47
C ARG A 186 4.53 17.95 -13.29
N ARG A 187 4.28 16.76 -12.73
CA ARG A 187 3.53 15.72 -13.41
C ARG A 187 2.05 15.81 -13.05
N PRO A 188 1.16 16.08 -14.03
CA PRO A 188 -0.27 16.06 -13.80
C PRO A 188 -0.73 14.64 -13.51
N LEU A 189 -1.65 14.48 -12.56
CA LEU A 189 -2.24 13.17 -12.23
C LEU A 189 -3.23 12.70 -13.30
N GLY A 190 -3.80 13.62 -14.11
CA GLY A 190 -4.67 13.25 -15.23
C GLY A 190 -5.91 12.41 -14.83
N GLY A 191 -6.41 12.59 -13.60
CA GLY A 191 -7.50 11.78 -13.04
C GLY A 191 -7.04 10.54 -12.25
N ASP A 192 -5.73 10.30 -12.14
CA ASP A 192 -5.19 9.27 -11.26
C ASP A 192 -5.30 9.69 -9.78
N LEU A 193 -5.50 8.73 -8.87
CA LEU A 193 -5.55 9.00 -7.45
C LEU A 193 -4.16 9.24 -6.85
N ALA A 194 -3.17 8.50 -7.35
CA ALA A 194 -1.79 8.69 -6.93
C ALA A 194 -0.81 8.23 -8.02
N PHE A 195 0.37 8.83 -7.96
CA PHE A 195 1.54 8.44 -8.73
C PHE A 195 2.73 8.29 -7.79
N ILE A 196 3.34 7.10 -7.80
CA ILE A 196 4.48 6.77 -6.97
C ILE A 196 5.70 6.68 -7.87
N GLN A 197 6.77 7.37 -7.50
CA GLN A 197 8.07 7.26 -8.16
C GLN A 197 9.12 6.92 -7.12
N MET A 198 9.90 5.88 -7.37
CA MET A 198 10.91 5.40 -6.45
C MET A 198 12.26 5.18 -7.15
N GLY A 199 13.33 5.64 -6.50
CA GLY A 199 14.69 5.31 -6.86
C GLY A 199 15.14 3.98 -6.23
N PRO A 200 16.42 3.59 -6.42
CA PRO A 200 16.93 2.31 -5.90
C PRO A 200 16.79 2.15 -4.39
N SER A 201 17.16 3.16 -3.61
CA SER A 201 17.04 3.13 -2.15
C SER A 201 15.58 3.08 -1.69
N GLY A 202 14.68 3.77 -2.38
CA GLY A 202 13.25 3.72 -2.11
C GLY A 202 12.66 2.34 -2.39
N ALA A 203 13.01 1.74 -3.52
CA ALA A 203 12.57 0.39 -3.87
C ALA A 203 13.05 -0.64 -2.85
N ARG A 204 14.32 -0.62 -2.47
CA ARG A 204 14.90 -1.50 -1.43
C ARG A 204 14.20 -1.33 -0.09
N ALA A 205 13.95 -0.08 0.33
CA ALA A 205 13.30 0.20 1.59
C ALA A 205 11.83 -0.21 1.62
N LEU A 206 11.10 -0.03 0.51
CA LEU A 206 9.67 -0.35 0.41
C LEU A 206 9.43 -1.85 0.21
N PHE A 207 10.19 -2.48 -0.67
CA PHE A 207 10.05 -3.91 -0.97
C PHE A 207 10.93 -4.81 -0.11
N GLN A 208 11.79 -4.25 0.75
CA GLN A 208 12.71 -4.98 1.61
C GLN A 208 13.54 -6.02 0.84
N SER A 209 14.00 -5.65 -0.36
CA SER A 209 14.66 -6.54 -1.31
C SER A 209 15.64 -5.79 -2.19
N ASP A 210 16.79 -6.41 -2.47
CA ASP A 210 17.77 -5.94 -3.46
C ASP A 210 17.36 -6.24 -4.90
N ALA A 211 16.34 -7.04 -5.10
CA ALA A 211 15.86 -7.39 -6.44
C ALA A 211 15.31 -6.16 -7.21
N PHE A 212 15.00 -5.07 -6.53
CA PHE A 212 14.38 -3.90 -7.12
C PHE A 212 15.33 -2.69 -7.13
N SER A 213 15.47 -2.06 -8.28
CA SER A 213 16.32 -0.86 -8.47
C SER A 213 15.54 0.42 -8.75
N GLY A 214 14.24 0.42 -8.55
CA GLY A 214 13.37 1.58 -8.73
C GLY A 214 12.13 1.26 -9.55
N GLY A 215 11.30 2.27 -9.77
CA GLY A 215 10.09 2.09 -10.55
C GLY A 215 9.07 3.19 -10.39
N THR A 216 7.95 3.00 -11.07
CA THR A 216 6.79 3.88 -11.01
C THR A 216 5.51 3.07 -10.82
N ILE A 217 4.56 3.60 -10.05
CA ILE A 217 3.24 3.00 -9.86
C ILE A 217 2.19 4.09 -10.02
N VAL A 218 1.17 3.81 -10.79
CA VAL A 218 -0.03 4.64 -10.96
C VAL A 218 -1.18 3.97 -10.24
N VAL A 219 -1.93 4.74 -9.46
CA VAL A 219 -3.14 4.29 -8.77
C VAL A 219 -4.34 5.03 -9.35
N ARG A 220 -5.32 4.30 -9.84
CA ARG A 220 -6.51 4.85 -10.50
C ARG A 220 -7.78 4.21 -9.96
N MET A 221 -8.81 5.01 -9.77
CA MET A 221 -10.16 4.49 -9.55
C MET A 221 -10.92 4.51 -10.88
N THR A 222 -11.48 3.35 -11.25
CA THR A 222 -12.27 3.19 -12.47
C THR A 222 -13.67 2.65 -12.13
N PRO A 223 -14.61 2.64 -13.08
CA PRO A 223 -15.91 1.97 -12.88
C PRO A 223 -15.76 0.48 -12.50
N LYS A 224 -14.67 -0.18 -12.92
CA LYS A 224 -14.39 -1.59 -12.61
C LYS A 224 -13.80 -1.80 -11.22
N GLY A 225 -13.22 -0.78 -10.60
CA GLY A 225 -12.59 -0.84 -9.28
C GLY A 225 -11.31 -0.04 -9.19
N LEU A 226 -10.43 -0.40 -8.25
CA LEU A 226 -9.12 0.19 -8.08
C LEU A 226 -8.11 -0.52 -8.96
N GLU A 227 -7.38 0.25 -9.75
CA GLU A 227 -6.33 -0.23 -10.64
C GLU A 227 -4.98 0.32 -10.21
N LEU A 228 -4.00 -0.56 -10.10
CA LEU A 228 -2.59 -0.20 -9.93
C LEU A 228 -1.84 -0.74 -11.14
N SER A 229 -1.14 0.14 -11.82
CA SER A 229 -0.25 -0.24 -12.92
C SER A 229 1.12 0.36 -12.69
N GLY A 230 2.15 -0.34 -13.10
CA GLY A 230 3.48 0.17 -12.85
C GLY A 230 4.56 -0.57 -13.62
N SER A 231 5.75 0.00 -13.50
CA SER A 231 6.99 -0.54 -13.99
C SER A 231 7.98 -0.60 -12.85
N VAL A 232 8.57 -1.75 -12.63
CA VAL A 232 9.61 -1.94 -11.63
C VAL A 232 10.84 -2.48 -12.33
N ARG A 233 11.99 -1.82 -12.11
CA ARG A 233 13.26 -2.31 -12.62
C ARG A 233 13.81 -3.36 -11.69
N LEU A 234 14.02 -4.56 -12.20
CA LEU A 234 14.66 -5.66 -11.49
C LEU A 234 16.16 -5.67 -11.74
N ASN A 235 16.92 -5.95 -10.67
CA ASN A 235 18.37 -6.14 -10.76
C ASN A 235 18.74 -7.53 -11.28
N ASP A 236 17.77 -8.44 -11.35
CA ASP A 236 18.03 -9.86 -11.56
C ASP A 236 17.30 -10.48 -12.76
N ALA A 237 17.78 -11.65 -13.09
CA ALA A 237 17.59 -12.53 -14.21
C ALA A 237 16.22 -12.51 -14.92
N ARG A 238 16.28 -12.81 -16.20
CA ARG A 238 15.17 -13.02 -17.13
C ARG A 238 14.11 -13.95 -16.54
N ARG A 239 12.93 -13.40 -16.29
CA ARG A 239 11.74 -14.22 -16.03
C ARG A 239 11.18 -14.67 -17.37
N PRO A 240 11.16 -15.98 -17.66
CA PRO A 240 10.58 -16.47 -18.90
C PRO A 240 9.07 -16.16 -18.95
N ALA A 241 8.52 -16.13 -20.16
CA ALA A 241 7.08 -16.04 -20.31
C ALA A 241 6.41 -17.35 -19.88
N LEU A 242 5.20 -17.23 -19.33
CA LEU A 242 4.34 -18.40 -19.08
C LEU A 242 3.96 -19.05 -20.41
N PRO A 243 4.00 -20.39 -20.50
CA PRO A 243 3.49 -21.08 -21.67
C PRO A 243 1.97 -20.82 -21.80
N PRO A 244 1.41 -20.78 -23.01
CA PRO A 244 -0.02 -20.54 -23.23
C PRO A 244 -0.93 -21.50 -22.46
N ALA A 245 -0.51 -22.75 -22.30
CA ALA A 245 -1.22 -23.77 -21.54
C ALA A 245 -1.33 -23.45 -20.03
N ALA A 246 -0.47 -22.57 -19.51
CA ALA A 246 -0.52 -22.18 -18.09
C ALA A 246 -1.85 -21.56 -17.69
N MET A 247 -2.52 -20.89 -18.62
CA MET A 247 -3.80 -20.23 -18.38
C MET A 247 -4.99 -21.20 -18.24
N SER A 248 -4.80 -22.49 -18.43
CA SER A 248 -5.83 -23.52 -18.13
C SER A 248 -5.93 -23.86 -16.65
N PHE A 249 -4.89 -23.53 -15.85
CA PHE A 249 -4.82 -23.80 -14.41
C PHE A 249 -5.14 -25.26 -14.04
N PRO A 250 -4.43 -26.24 -14.62
CA PRO A 250 -4.70 -27.64 -14.38
C PRO A 250 -4.58 -27.98 -12.89
N GLY A 251 -5.54 -28.75 -12.37
CA GLY A 251 -5.53 -29.19 -10.96
C GLY A 251 -5.89 -28.12 -9.94
N ILE A 252 -6.19 -26.89 -10.35
CA ILE A 252 -6.66 -25.84 -9.44
C ILE A 252 -8.17 -26.00 -9.19
N PRO A 253 -8.62 -26.14 -7.94
CA PRO A 253 -10.04 -26.28 -7.62
C PRO A 253 -10.84 -25.03 -8.05
N THR A 254 -12.07 -25.25 -8.51
CA THR A 254 -13.00 -24.16 -8.86
C THR A 254 -13.38 -23.31 -7.66
N SER A 255 -13.28 -23.85 -6.44
CA SER A 255 -13.52 -23.18 -5.17
C SER A 255 -12.31 -22.44 -4.60
N ALA A 256 -11.13 -22.52 -5.23
CA ALA A 256 -9.93 -21.89 -4.69
C ALA A 256 -10.10 -20.34 -4.58
N PRO A 257 -10.03 -19.74 -3.38
CA PRO A 257 -10.18 -18.29 -3.21
C PRO A 257 -8.93 -17.52 -3.60
N LEU A 258 -7.79 -18.21 -3.73
CA LEU A 258 -6.52 -17.70 -4.23
C LEU A 258 -5.91 -18.76 -5.12
N PHE A 259 -5.47 -18.37 -6.30
CA PHE A 259 -4.72 -19.20 -7.21
C PHE A 259 -3.88 -18.36 -8.17
N GLY A 260 -2.88 -18.98 -8.77
CA GLY A 260 -2.06 -18.31 -9.77
C GLY A 260 -1.09 -19.26 -10.46
N ALA A 261 -0.37 -18.68 -11.41
CA ALA A 261 0.70 -19.32 -12.16
C ALA A 261 1.89 -18.36 -12.29
N THR A 262 3.10 -18.88 -12.11
CA THR A 262 4.33 -18.13 -12.28
C THR A 262 5.36 -18.95 -13.06
N SER A 263 6.11 -18.26 -13.93
CA SER A 263 7.21 -18.88 -14.68
C SER A 263 8.50 -18.97 -13.86
N THR A 264 8.59 -18.31 -12.72
CA THR A 264 9.79 -18.28 -11.89
C THR A 264 9.83 -19.52 -11.01
N PRO A 265 10.87 -20.37 -11.09
CA PRO A 265 11.08 -21.43 -10.13
C PRO A 265 11.51 -20.82 -8.79
N GLY A 266 10.85 -21.18 -7.74
CA GLY A 266 11.22 -20.75 -6.39
C GLY A 266 10.30 -19.71 -5.80
N ASP A 267 10.39 -19.61 -4.54
CA ASP A 267 9.62 -18.85 -3.58
C ASP A 267 8.74 -17.73 -4.13
N LEU A 268 7.46 -17.78 -3.84
CA LEU A 268 6.58 -16.63 -3.75
C LEU A 268 7.20 -15.50 -2.87
N GLY A 269 8.40 -15.73 -2.36
CA GLY A 269 9.10 -14.94 -1.40
C GLY A 269 9.60 -13.58 -1.89
N SER A 270 9.84 -13.36 -3.17
CA SER A 270 10.42 -12.10 -3.64
C SER A 270 9.39 -11.06 -4.12
N ALA A 271 8.19 -11.48 -4.46
CA ALA A 271 7.06 -10.58 -4.73
C ALA A 271 5.94 -10.91 -3.74
N ASP A 272 6.29 -10.98 -2.48
CA ASP A 272 5.47 -11.52 -1.43
C ASP A 272 4.31 -10.57 -1.14
N ILE A 273 3.17 -10.80 -1.80
CA ILE A 273 1.91 -10.15 -1.44
C ILE A 273 1.57 -10.37 0.04
N PHE A 274 2.16 -11.39 0.66
CA PHE A 274 2.00 -11.69 2.08
C PHE A 274 2.90 -10.82 2.96
N ALA A 275 3.91 -10.14 2.41
CA ALA A 275 4.69 -9.15 3.17
C ALA A 275 3.83 -7.96 3.65
N MET A 276 2.66 -7.78 3.06
CA MET A 276 1.66 -6.79 3.51
C MET A 276 0.91 -7.23 4.78
N PHE A 277 0.96 -8.50 5.14
CA PHE A 277 0.30 -9.05 6.33
C PHE A 277 1.28 -9.16 7.51
N ASP A 278 0.73 -9.29 8.70
CA ASP A 278 1.51 -9.68 9.87
C ASP A 278 2.29 -10.97 9.58
N PRO A 279 3.57 -11.08 9.94
CA PRO A 279 4.41 -12.24 9.65
C PRO A 279 3.81 -13.59 10.09
N ALA A 280 3.08 -13.62 11.20
CA ALA A 280 2.45 -14.83 11.68
C ALA A 280 1.27 -15.23 10.79
N ILE A 281 0.46 -14.26 10.35
CA ILE A 281 -0.65 -14.48 9.40
C ILE A 281 -0.08 -14.89 8.04
N ALA A 282 0.94 -14.21 7.55
CA ALA A 282 1.61 -14.54 6.30
C ALA A 282 2.13 -15.99 6.31
N ASN A 283 2.78 -16.39 7.39
CA ASN A 283 3.32 -17.75 7.54
C ASN A 283 2.21 -18.81 7.63
N PHE A 284 1.11 -18.49 8.31
CA PHE A 284 -0.06 -19.37 8.39
C PHE A 284 -0.69 -19.58 7.00
N ILE A 285 -0.88 -18.52 6.21
CA ILE A 285 -1.42 -18.59 4.85
C ILE A 285 -0.47 -19.37 3.93
N ARG A 286 0.83 -19.10 4.00
CA ARG A 286 1.86 -19.83 3.21
C ARG A 286 1.81 -21.33 3.42
N LYS A 287 1.64 -21.80 4.66
CA LYS A 287 1.52 -23.22 4.97
C LYS A 287 0.26 -23.86 4.38
N SER A 288 -0.75 -23.07 4.05
CA SER A 288 -2.03 -23.52 3.48
C SER A 288 -2.05 -23.51 1.95
N ILE A 289 -0.99 -23.00 1.29
CA ILE A 289 -0.89 -22.94 -0.15
C ILE A 289 -0.37 -24.27 -0.69
N ALA A 290 -1.12 -24.87 -1.60
CA ALA A 290 -0.69 -26.00 -2.40
C ALA A 290 0.09 -25.53 -3.65
N PHE A 291 1.16 -26.23 -3.96
CA PHE A 291 1.98 -25.98 -5.16
C PHE A 291 1.94 -27.18 -6.08
N THR A 292 1.75 -26.93 -7.38
CA THR A 292 1.84 -27.93 -8.44
C THR A 292 2.82 -27.43 -9.48
N ARG A 293 3.80 -28.27 -9.86
CA ARG A 293 4.81 -27.93 -10.86
C ARG A 293 4.49 -28.60 -12.18
N ALA A 294 4.65 -27.84 -13.25
CA ALA A 294 4.64 -28.34 -14.62
C ALA A 294 5.83 -27.72 -15.39
N PRO A 295 6.22 -28.25 -16.56
CA PRO A 295 7.31 -27.68 -17.34
C PRO A 295 7.12 -26.18 -17.61
N GLY A 296 8.05 -25.36 -17.16
CA GLY A 296 8.04 -23.90 -17.34
C GLY A 296 6.99 -23.14 -16.54
N VAL A 297 6.25 -23.78 -15.63
CA VAL A 297 5.24 -23.09 -14.81
C VAL A 297 5.09 -23.73 -13.43
N ASN A 298 4.94 -22.88 -12.41
CA ASN A 298 4.54 -23.27 -11.06
C ASN A 298 3.15 -22.73 -10.79
N TYR A 299 2.22 -23.62 -10.49
CA TYR A 299 0.88 -23.26 -10.05
C TYR A 299 0.84 -23.24 -8.53
N TYR A 300 0.01 -22.36 -8.00
CA TYR A 300 -0.26 -22.29 -6.57
C TYR A 300 -1.74 -22.01 -6.33
N SER A 301 -2.28 -22.61 -5.29
CA SER A 301 -3.66 -22.37 -4.87
C SER A 301 -3.82 -22.49 -3.37
N LEU A 302 -4.75 -21.73 -2.84
CA LEU A 302 -5.25 -21.89 -1.50
C LEU A 302 -6.50 -22.75 -1.58
N ASN A 303 -6.39 -24.00 -1.13
CA ASN A 303 -7.52 -24.92 -1.16
C ASN A 303 -8.47 -24.63 -0.02
N ALA A 304 -9.71 -24.33 -0.35
CA ALA A 304 -10.78 -24.20 0.63
C ALA A 304 -11.88 -25.21 0.32
N SER A 305 -12.30 -25.92 1.35
CA SER A 305 -13.43 -26.87 1.29
C SER A 305 -14.80 -26.22 1.28
N ALA A 306 -14.87 -24.88 1.23
CA ALA A 306 -16.12 -24.14 1.30
C ALA A 306 -16.58 -23.65 -0.07
N ASP A 307 -17.89 -23.60 -0.27
CA ASP A 307 -18.48 -22.93 -1.43
C ASP A 307 -18.04 -21.48 -1.47
N VAL A 308 -17.25 -21.15 -2.46
CA VAL A 308 -16.81 -19.77 -2.71
C VAL A 308 -17.90 -19.11 -3.57
N PRO A 309 -18.57 -18.07 -3.08
CA PRO A 309 -19.53 -17.33 -3.89
C PRO A 309 -18.87 -16.86 -5.19
N GLY A 310 -19.50 -17.14 -6.33
CA GLY A 310 -18.92 -16.85 -7.64
C GLY A 310 -17.92 -17.88 -8.12
N GLY A 311 -17.97 -19.12 -7.59
CA GLY A 311 -17.18 -20.26 -8.06
C GLY A 311 -17.37 -20.49 -9.53
N GLY A 312 -16.34 -21.06 -10.17
CA GLY A 312 -16.29 -21.34 -11.59
C GLY A 312 -14.86 -21.67 -12.01
N PRO A 313 -14.64 -22.08 -13.26
CA PRO A 313 -13.28 -22.39 -13.71
C PRO A 313 -12.32 -21.25 -13.42
N PRO A 314 -11.12 -21.52 -12.85
CA PRO A 314 -10.15 -20.50 -12.47
C PRO A 314 -9.86 -19.48 -13.57
N ARG A 315 -9.70 -19.94 -14.80
CA ARG A 315 -9.52 -19.09 -15.97
C ARG A 315 -10.67 -18.09 -16.15
N VAL A 316 -11.92 -18.55 -16.06
CA VAL A 316 -13.10 -17.69 -16.26
C VAL A 316 -13.16 -16.59 -15.20
N ARG A 317 -12.87 -16.93 -13.94
CA ARG A 317 -12.83 -15.97 -12.83
C ARG A 317 -11.73 -14.93 -13.03
N LEU A 318 -10.52 -15.35 -13.39
CA LEU A 318 -9.41 -14.45 -13.68
C LEU A 318 -9.73 -13.54 -14.88
N MET A 319 -10.23 -14.10 -15.98
CA MET A 319 -10.53 -13.35 -17.21
C MET A 319 -11.70 -12.35 -17.04
N LYS A 320 -12.68 -12.67 -16.19
CA LYS A 320 -13.75 -11.72 -15.82
C LYS A 320 -13.15 -10.46 -15.19
N LEU A 321 -12.15 -10.63 -14.33
CA LEU A 321 -11.51 -9.54 -13.60
C LEU A 321 -10.40 -8.88 -14.42
N LEU A 322 -9.59 -9.67 -15.13
CA LEU A 322 -8.45 -9.25 -15.93
C LEU A 322 -8.56 -9.76 -17.37
N PRO A 323 -9.40 -9.17 -18.22
CA PRO A 323 -9.45 -9.57 -19.64
C PRO A 323 -8.10 -9.45 -20.34
N GLU A 324 -7.26 -8.53 -19.87
CA GLU A 324 -5.91 -8.29 -20.36
C GLU A 324 -4.94 -9.47 -20.10
N ALA A 325 -5.27 -10.37 -19.19
CA ALA A 325 -4.47 -11.57 -18.90
C ALA A 325 -4.48 -12.61 -20.04
N ASN A 326 -5.20 -12.37 -21.13
CA ASN A 326 -5.13 -13.19 -22.34
C ASN A 326 -3.94 -12.83 -23.27
N LYS A 327 -3.09 -11.89 -22.87
CA LYS A 327 -1.94 -11.45 -23.67
C LYS A 327 -0.80 -12.49 -23.59
N PRO A 328 -0.03 -12.68 -24.67
CA PRO A 328 1.19 -13.47 -24.61
C PRO A 328 2.26 -12.74 -23.78
N GLY A 329 3.26 -13.47 -23.31
CA GLY A 329 4.41 -12.91 -22.63
C GLY A 329 4.23 -12.61 -21.13
N LEU A 330 3.13 -13.03 -20.53
CA LEU A 330 2.97 -12.95 -19.09
C LEU A 330 4.01 -13.81 -18.37
N SER A 331 4.55 -13.32 -17.27
CA SER A 331 5.46 -14.06 -16.40
C SER A 331 4.80 -14.51 -15.10
N ASN A 332 3.72 -13.83 -14.71
CA ASN A 332 2.97 -14.17 -13.51
C ASN A 332 1.51 -13.73 -13.67
N VAL A 333 0.60 -14.53 -13.17
CA VAL A 333 -0.84 -14.20 -13.05
C VAL A 333 -1.37 -14.74 -11.73
N MET A 334 -2.27 -13.99 -11.12
CA MET A 334 -2.88 -14.38 -9.85
C MET A 334 -4.31 -13.86 -9.76
N PHE A 335 -5.15 -14.65 -9.15
CA PHE A 335 -6.46 -14.28 -8.66
C PHE A 335 -6.50 -14.47 -7.14
N CYS A 336 -7.10 -13.54 -6.43
CA CYS A 336 -7.37 -13.66 -5.01
C CYS A 336 -8.74 -13.05 -4.72
N SER A 337 -9.53 -13.66 -3.85
CA SER A 337 -10.67 -13.02 -3.21
C SER A 337 -10.34 -12.77 -1.75
N PRO A 338 -9.79 -11.58 -1.40
CA PRO A 338 -9.41 -11.23 -0.04
C PRO A 338 -10.55 -11.41 0.96
N THR A 339 -11.77 -11.00 0.61
CA THR A 339 -12.97 -11.18 1.46
C THR A 339 -13.23 -12.65 1.76
N THR A 340 -13.08 -13.53 0.77
CA THR A 340 -13.26 -14.97 0.96
C THR A 340 -12.12 -15.58 1.77
N VAL A 341 -10.88 -15.19 1.50
CA VAL A 341 -9.70 -15.63 2.27
C VAL A 341 -9.88 -15.23 3.75
N LEU A 342 -10.21 -13.96 4.01
CA LEU A 342 -10.42 -13.48 5.36
C LEU A 342 -11.56 -14.24 6.06
N ARG A 343 -12.68 -14.47 5.39
CA ARG A 343 -13.80 -15.23 5.93
C ARG A 343 -13.42 -16.64 6.37
N LEU A 344 -12.59 -17.32 5.59
CA LEU A 344 -12.18 -18.71 5.85
C LEU A 344 -11.08 -18.82 6.91
N TYR A 345 -10.15 -17.88 6.92
CA TYR A 345 -8.96 -17.98 7.73
C TYR A 345 -8.99 -17.11 8.99
N LEU A 346 -9.75 -16.02 9.00
CA LEU A 346 -9.82 -15.13 10.14
C LEU A 346 -10.20 -15.84 11.46
N PRO A 347 -11.21 -16.75 11.49
CA PRO A 347 -11.51 -17.51 12.69
C PRO A 347 -10.35 -18.41 13.14
N LYS A 348 -9.70 -19.10 12.19
CA LYS A 348 -8.58 -20.00 12.48
C LYS A 348 -7.36 -19.24 13.01
N VAL A 349 -7.05 -18.09 12.41
CA VAL A 349 -5.98 -17.21 12.87
C VAL A 349 -6.29 -16.65 14.26
N ALA A 350 -7.53 -16.24 14.49
CA ALA A 350 -7.96 -15.70 15.78
C ALA A 350 -7.83 -16.75 16.89
N ASP A 351 -8.31 -17.96 16.65
CA ASP A 351 -8.24 -19.05 17.64
C ASP A 351 -6.78 -19.44 17.96
N THR A 352 -5.87 -19.33 16.99
CA THR A 352 -4.46 -19.75 17.14
C THR A 352 -3.55 -18.64 17.68
N LEU A 353 -3.71 -17.41 17.18
CA LEU A 353 -2.76 -16.32 17.44
C LEU A 353 -3.32 -15.22 18.34
N MET A 354 -4.65 -15.12 18.46
CA MET A 354 -5.32 -14.01 19.15
C MET A 354 -6.59 -14.49 19.89
N PRO A 355 -6.46 -15.42 20.84
CA PRO A 355 -7.63 -16.01 21.49
C PRO A 355 -8.52 -14.98 22.20
N MET A 356 -7.94 -13.90 22.73
CA MET A 356 -8.68 -12.81 23.38
C MET A 356 -9.58 -12.00 22.43
N GLU A 357 -9.25 -11.97 21.13
CA GLU A 357 -10.03 -11.26 20.10
C GLU A 357 -10.86 -12.21 19.21
N SER A 358 -10.86 -13.50 19.52
CA SER A 358 -11.47 -14.53 18.68
C SER A 358 -12.98 -14.31 18.46
N ALA A 359 -13.69 -13.75 19.43
CA ALA A 359 -15.12 -13.45 19.32
C ALA A 359 -15.40 -12.34 18.30
N LYS A 360 -14.64 -11.23 18.34
CA LYS A 360 -14.72 -10.12 17.35
C LYS A 360 -14.41 -10.64 15.94
N MET A 361 -13.36 -11.46 15.82
CA MET A 361 -12.93 -12.03 14.56
C MET A 361 -13.95 -13.02 13.96
N ARG A 362 -14.58 -13.85 14.79
CA ARG A 362 -15.67 -14.73 14.35
C ARG A 362 -16.91 -13.95 13.92
N MET A 363 -17.24 -12.86 14.62
CA MET A 363 -18.32 -11.97 14.23
C MET A 363 -18.03 -11.30 12.89
N ALA A 364 -16.82 -10.76 12.69
CA ALA A 364 -16.37 -10.21 11.41
C ALA A 364 -16.44 -11.24 10.28
N ALA A 365 -16.00 -12.48 10.51
CA ALA A 365 -16.10 -13.56 9.53
C ALA A 365 -17.56 -13.92 9.18
N ARG A 366 -18.49 -13.84 10.13
CA ARG A 366 -19.94 -14.03 9.86
C ARG A 366 -20.50 -12.92 8.99
N LEU A 367 -20.11 -11.68 9.26
CA LEU A 367 -20.56 -10.53 8.46
C LEU A 367 -20.04 -10.60 7.04
N LEU A 368 -18.79 -11.05 6.86
CA LEU A 368 -18.20 -11.28 5.52
C LEU A 368 -18.95 -12.36 4.71
N ARG A 369 -19.73 -13.25 5.31
CA ARG A 369 -20.56 -14.21 4.55
C ARG A 369 -21.57 -13.54 3.65
N ARG A 370 -22.00 -12.33 4.00
CA ARG A 370 -22.98 -11.53 3.23
C ARG A 370 -22.31 -10.70 2.13
N VAL A 371 -20.99 -10.55 2.17
CA VAL A 371 -20.24 -9.77 1.20
C VAL A 371 -19.79 -10.68 0.07
N ARG A 372 -20.20 -10.33 -1.15
CA ARG A 372 -19.71 -10.98 -2.37
C ARG A 372 -18.65 -10.10 -2.98
N GLY A 373 -17.39 -10.53 -2.91
CA GLY A 373 -16.30 -9.86 -3.61
C GLY A 373 -15.97 -10.58 -4.90
N ASP A 374 -15.81 -9.83 -5.98
CA ASP A 374 -15.39 -10.39 -7.28
C ASP A 374 -13.87 -10.63 -7.35
N GLY A 375 -13.14 -10.21 -6.34
CA GLY A 375 -11.72 -10.50 -6.16
C GLY A 375 -10.76 -9.42 -6.61
N LEU A 376 -9.49 -9.78 -6.51
CA LEU A 376 -8.30 -9.06 -6.94
C LEU A 376 -7.60 -9.90 -8.00
N GLY A 377 -7.23 -9.28 -9.11
CA GLY A 377 -6.40 -9.88 -10.14
C GLY A 377 -5.05 -9.17 -10.23
N PHE A 378 -3.99 -9.95 -10.40
CA PHE A 378 -2.64 -9.48 -10.65
C PHE A 378 -2.07 -10.15 -11.90
N MET A 379 -1.37 -9.40 -12.69
CA MET A 379 -0.55 -9.91 -13.78
C MET A 379 0.75 -9.14 -13.91
N SER A 380 1.81 -9.81 -14.35
CA SER A 380 3.06 -9.16 -14.70
C SER A 380 3.65 -9.76 -15.97
N TRP A 381 4.39 -8.93 -16.68
CA TRP A 381 5.11 -9.29 -17.90
C TRP A 381 6.39 -8.47 -18.03
N ARG A 382 7.32 -8.95 -18.82
CA ARG A 382 8.58 -8.25 -19.02
C ARG A 382 8.56 -7.44 -20.30
N ALA A 383 9.07 -6.20 -20.19
CA ALA A 383 9.31 -5.32 -21.33
C ALA A 383 10.73 -4.73 -21.21
N GLY A 384 11.67 -5.26 -22.00
CA GLY A 384 13.09 -4.91 -21.86
C GLY A 384 13.66 -5.28 -20.50
N ASN A 385 14.21 -4.29 -19.79
CA ASN A 385 14.77 -4.46 -18.43
C ASN A 385 13.77 -4.16 -17.31
N ASN A 386 12.51 -3.89 -17.64
CA ASN A 386 11.49 -3.60 -16.65
C ASN A 386 10.47 -4.74 -16.59
N ASP A 387 10.04 -5.07 -15.38
CA ASP A 387 8.82 -5.82 -15.17
C ASP A 387 7.67 -4.83 -15.09
N LEU A 388 6.72 -5.00 -15.96
CA LEU A 388 5.46 -4.30 -15.94
C LEU A 388 4.46 -5.13 -15.14
N PHE A 389 3.62 -4.47 -14.38
CA PHE A 389 2.56 -5.15 -13.65
C PHE A 389 1.25 -4.38 -13.72
N PHE A 390 0.18 -5.11 -13.53
CA PHE A 390 -1.15 -4.58 -13.42
C PHE A 390 -1.91 -5.34 -12.34
N ILE A 391 -2.58 -4.60 -11.46
CA ILE A 391 -3.44 -5.12 -10.41
C ILE A 391 -4.80 -4.48 -10.58
N ARG A 392 -5.86 -5.26 -10.49
CA ARG A 392 -7.22 -4.75 -10.38
C ARG A 392 -7.90 -5.35 -9.16
N VAL A 393 -8.40 -4.49 -8.30
CA VAL A 393 -9.28 -4.88 -7.19
C VAL A 393 -10.70 -4.52 -7.59
N SER A 394 -11.58 -5.50 -7.67
CA SER A 394 -12.97 -5.23 -8.06
C SER A 394 -13.67 -4.29 -7.10
N ARG A 395 -14.68 -3.59 -7.58
CA ARG A 395 -15.46 -2.65 -6.77
C ARG A 395 -16.13 -3.34 -5.58
N ASP A 396 -16.65 -4.54 -5.79
CA ASP A 396 -17.32 -5.30 -4.73
C ASP A 396 -16.34 -5.85 -3.70
N GLU A 397 -15.12 -6.20 -4.12
CA GLU A 397 -14.05 -6.57 -3.20
C GLU A 397 -13.61 -5.38 -2.33
N LEU A 398 -13.51 -4.18 -2.90
CA LEU A 398 -13.21 -2.96 -2.15
C LEU A 398 -14.30 -2.64 -1.12
N ARG A 399 -15.57 -2.80 -1.49
CA ARG A 399 -16.71 -2.63 -0.56
C ARG A 399 -16.63 -3.61 0.60
N GLY A 400 -16.40 -4.88 0.28
CA GLY A 400 -16.32 -5.94 1.28
C GLY A 400 -15.18 -5.76 2.26
N THR A 401 -13.99 -5.45 1.75
CA THR A 401 -12.81 -5.20 2.59
C THR A 401 -12.97 -3.92 3.42
N SER A 402 -13.55 -2.86 2.87
CA SER A 402 -13.77 -1.60 3.60
C SER A 402 -14.75 -1.77 4.76
N SER A 403 -15.85 -2.50 4.54
CA SER A 403 -16.82 -2.81 5.61
C SER A 403 -16.18 -3.63 6.73
N LEU A 404 -15.29 -4.56 6.40
CA LEU A 404 -14.55 -5.33 7.40
C LEU A 404 -13.61 -4.44 8.21
N TRP A 405 -12.87 -3.56 7.55
CA TRP A 405 -11.94 -2.66 8.23
C TRP A 405 -12.66 -1.74 9.22
N SER A 406 -13.83 -1.25 8.86
CA SER A 406 -14.63 -0.42 9.75
C SER A 406 -15.07 -1.16 11.03
N MET A 407 -15.45 -2.44 10.90
CA MET A 407 -15.88 -3.25 12.04
C MET A 407 -14.75 -3.65 12.98
N LEU A 408 -13.53 -3.77 12.47
CA LEU A 408 -12.38 -4.19 13.26
C LEU A 408 -11.63 -3.02 13.91
N PHE A 409 -11.79 -1.80 13.41
CA PHE A 409 -10.94 -0.66 13.77
C PHE A 409 -11.67 0.62 14.19
N ILE A 410 -12.99 0.63 14.14
CA ILE A 410 -13.82 1.70 14.73
C ILE A 410 -14.27 1.18 16.12
N ASP A 411 -13.48 1.51 17.14
CA ASP A 411 -13.88 1.50 18.54
C ASP A 411 -14.45 2.86 18.91
#